data_923c98d12c1113fd1968478663874171
#
_entry.id   923c98d12c1113fd1968478663874171
#
_cell.length_a   1.000
_cell.length_b   1.000
_cell.length_c   1.000
_cell.angle_alpha   90.00
_cell.angle_beta   90.00
_cell.angle_gamma   90.00
#
_symmetry.space_group_name_H-M   'P 1'
#
loop_
_entity.id
_entity.type
_entity.pdbx_description
1 polymer ?
#
loop_
_entity_poly.entity_id
_entity_poly.type
_entity_poly.pdbx_seq_one_letter_code
_entity_poly.pdbx_strand_id
1 'polypeptide(L)'
;METKTAVIYSRVSSSGYQVNRQDTSRQIEDLQAYANYSQVKVVKVFEEHISGAKRNDERPTLVEAINYCKNKHVNVMLVSELSRLGRNAFEVLSTVKELKDNCINLYLQKEQFSLFDKDGKPSLFSAIMIATLSTCSELERENIKYRLNSGRAQYIRNGGKLGRKKGSVKTTEQKEVQYKEVLAYLRKGYSVRITAKLTNVSTSTVQRLKTEFSIF
;
A
#
# COMPACT_ATOMS: atom_id res chain seq x y z
N MET A 1 28.04 25.12 -5.51
CA MET A 1 26.60 24.72 -5.22
C MET A 1 26.46 23.30 -5.63
N GLU A 2 25.98 22.42 -4.76
CA GLU A 2 25.66 21.03 -5.13
C GLU A 2 24.52 21.01 -6.16
N THR A 3 24.72 20.33 -7.27
CA THR A 3 23.70 20.19 -8.31
C THR A 3 22.58 19.32 -7.77
N LYS A 4 21.37 19.87 -7.67
CA LYS A 4 20.18 19.09 -7.26
C LYS A 4 19.97 17.96 -8.22
N THR A 5 19.61 16.79 -7.69
CA THR A 5 19.34 15.58 -8.46
C THR A 5 17.84 15.30 -8.54
N ALA A 6 17.39 14.75 -9.65
CA ALA A 6 16.00 14.37 -9.85
C ALA A 6 15.86 12.95 -10.39
N VAL A 7 14.70 12.37 -10.11
CA VAL A 7 14.18 11.16 -10.73
C VAL A 7 12.90 11.53 -11.47
N ILE A 8 12.73 11.00 -12.69
CA ILE A 8 11.46 11.07 -13.42
C ILE A 8 10.70 9.78 -13.18
N TYR A 9 9.42 9.90 -12.81
CA TYR A 9 8.51 8.78 -12.77
C TYR A 9 7.33 9.02 -13.73
N SER A 10 7.13 8.09 -14.66
CA SER A 10 6.05 8.11 -15.64
C SER A 10 5.26 6.80 -15.59
N ARG A 11 3.93 6.90 -15.74
CA ARG A 11 3.03 5.75 -15.80
C ARG A 11 2.05 5.88 -16.95
N VAL A 12 1.90 4.80 -17.69
CA VAL A 12 0.89 4.68 -18.74
C VAL A 12 0.05 3.43 -18.54
N SER A 13 -1.17 3.45 -19.08
CA SER A 13 -2.07 2.31 -19.05
C SER A 13 -1.54 1.20 -19.98
N SER A 14 -1.66 -0.06 -19.55
CA SER A 14 -1.28 -1.22 -20.37
C SER A 14 -2.21 -1.50 -21.56
N SER A 15 -3.34 -0.82 -21.66
CA SER A 15 -4.29 -0.96 -22.77
C SER A 15 -3.92 -0.05 -23.94
N GLY A 16 -3.37 -0.61 -25.02
CA GLY A 16 -3.03 0.12 -26.24
C GLY A 16 -1.53 0.41 -26.42
N TYR A 17 -0.75 -0.65 -26.62
CA TYR A 17 0.72 -0.61 -26.61
C TYR A 17 1.41 0.44 -27.51
N GLN A 18 0.82 0.77 -28.67
CA GLN A 18 1.44 1.75 -29.58
C GLN A 18 1.09 3.21 -29.26
N VAL A 19 -0.14 3.49 -28.84
CA VAL A 19 -0.60 4.85 -28.50
C VAL A 19 0.06 5.31 -27.19
N ASN A 20 0.22 4.39 -26.24
CA ASN A 20 0.78 4.68 -24.90
C ASN A 20 2.30 4.96 -24.92
N ARG A 21 3.04 4.44 -25.91
CA ARG A 21 4.49 4.64 -25.99
C ARG A 21 4.83 6.08 -26.39
N GLN A 22 4.05 6.66 -27.31
CA GLN A 22 4.22 8.07 -27.70
C GLN A 22 3.88 9.02 -26.53
N ASP A 23 2.85 8.70 -25.75
CA ASP A 23 2.44 9.50 -24.60
C ASP A 23 3.47 9.48 -23.46
N THR A 24 4.12 8.32 -23.21
CA THR A 24 5.20 8.20 -22.21
C THR A 24 6.42 9.00 -22.61
N SER A 25 6.89 8.85 -23.85
CA SER A 25 8.08 9.54 -24.34
C SER A 25 7.88 11.06 -24.25
N ARG A 26 6.73 11.56 -24.66
CA ARG A 26 6.40 12.99 -24.54
C ARG A 26 6.41 13.49 -23.09
N GLN A 27 5.79 12.74 -22.16
CA GLN A 27 5.80 13.09 -20.74
C GLN A 27 7.24 13.17 -20.20
N ILE A 28 8.09 12.22 -20.57
CA ILE A 28 9.49 12.18 -20.14
C ILE A 28 10.28 13.35 -20.75
N GLU A 29 10.08 13.64 -22.03
CA GLU A 29 10.72 14.76 -22.73
C GLU A 29 10.34 16.09 -22.07
N ASP A 30 9.06 16.32 -21.78
CA ASP A 30 8.57 17.53 -21.14
C ASP A 30 9.15 17.68 -19.71
N LEU A 31 9.24 16.60 -18.94
CA LEU A 31 9.84 16.59 -17.60
C LEU A 31 11.37 16.79 -17.65
N GLN A 32 12.03 16.25 -18.68
CA GLN A 32 13.46 16.46 -18.90
C GLN A 32 13.75 17.91 -19.28
N ALA A 33 12.91 18.51 -20.13
CA ALA A 33 13.02 19.94 -20.49
C ALA A 33 12.86 20.82 -19.23
N TYR A 34 11.89 20.51 -18.37
CA TYR A 34 11.73 21.20 -17.09
C TYR A 34 12.96 21.04 -16.19
N ALA A 35 13.50 19.81 -16.06
CA ALA A 35 14.70 19.56 -15.26
C ALA A 35 15.89 20.40 -15.75
N ASN A 36 16.10 20.48 -17.06
CA ASN A 36 17.14 21.28 -17.68
C ASN A 36 16.95 22.77 -17.39
N TYR A 37 15.71 23.28 -17.56
CA TYR A 37 15.37 24.67 -17.24
C TYR A 37 15.61 25.01 -15.77
N SER A 38 15.27 24.08 -14.87
CA SER A 38 15.43 24.25 -13.41
C SER A 38 16.84 23.93 -12.92
N GLN A 39 17.77 23.60 -13.80
CA GLN A 39 19.16 23.22 -13.48
C GLN A 39 19.25 22.03 -12.51
N VAL A 40 18.36 21.05 -12.68
CA VAL A 40 18.30 19.83 -11.89
C VAL A 40 18.76 18.65 -12.76
N LYS A 41 19.72 17.86 -12.26
CA LYS A 41 20.25 16.70 -12.99
C LYS A 41 19.33 15.49 -12.84
N VAL A 42 18.76 15.00 -13.93
CA VAL A 42 18.02 13.72 -13.92
C VAL A 42 19.02 12.57 -13.83
N VAL A 43 18.90 11.77 -12.79
CA VAL A 43 19.81 10.63 -12.51
C VAL A 43 19.22 9.29 -12.94
N LYS A 44 17.88 9.16 -12.94
CA LYS A 44 17.19 7.94 -13.40
C LYS A 44 15.76 8.27 -13.86
N VAL A 45 15.28 7.51 -14.83
CA VAL A 45 13.89 7.53 -15.31
C VAL A 45 13.26 6.18 -14.98
N PHE A 46 12.05 6.21 -14.43
CA PHE A 46 11.25 5.04 -14.12
C PHE A 46 9.96 5.08 -14.93
N GLU A 47 9.78 4.10 -15.79
CA GLU A 47 8.58 3.95 -16.62
C GLU A 47 7.77 2.74 -16.16
N GLU A 48 6.49 2.94 -15.94
CA GLU A 48 5.58 1.89 -15.51
C GLU A 48 4.44 1.72 -16.50
N HIS A 49 4.32 0.51 -17.06
CA HIS A 49 3.25 0.11 -17.97
C HIS A 49 2.22 -0.73 -17.22
N ILE A 50 1.35 -0.08 -16.46
CA ILE A 50 0.40 -0.78 -15.60
C ILE A 50 -0.93 -0.04 -15.54
N SER A 51 -2.04 -0.80 -15.40
CA SER A 51 -3.35 -0.22 -15.20
C SER A 51 -3.39 0.67 -13.96
N GLY A 52 -3.97 1.87 -14.08
CA GLY A 52 -4.21 2.76 -12.95
C GLY A 52 -5.13 2.17 -11.86
N ALA A 53 -5.77 1.01 -12.13
CA ALA A 53 -6.62 0.32 -11.16
C ALA A 53 -5.83 -0.50 -10.12
N LYS A 54 -4.53 -0.77 -10.34
CA LYS A 54 -3.69 -1.49 -9.36
C LYS A 54 -3.31 -0.61 -8.18
N ARG A 55 -3.21 -1.20 -7.00
CA ARG A 55 -2.79 -0.54 -5.76
C ARG A 55 -1.31 -0.17 -5.83
N ASN A 56 -0.89 0.83 -5.04
CA ASN A 56 0.50 1.29 -5.05
C ASN A 56 1.50 0.22 -4.58
N ASP A 57 1.12 -0.66 -3.66
CA ASP A 57 1.92 -1.81 -3.22
C ASP A 57 2.08 -2.89 -4.32
N GLU A 58 1.18 -2.91 -5.30
CA GLU A 58 1.25 -3.77 -6.50
C GLU A 58 1.97 -3.11 -7.67
N ARG A 59 2.58 -1.94 -7.46
CA ARG A 59 3.28 -1.12 -8.46
C ARG A 59 4.79 -1.11 -8.19
N PRO A 60 5.50 -2.15 -8.66
CA PRO A 60 6.90 -2.36 -8.31
C PRO A 60 7.80 -1.19 -8.74
N THR A 61 7.51 -0.58 -9.89
CA THR A 61 8.30 0.54 -10.41
C THR A 61 8.14 1.82 -9.58
N LEU A 62 6.93 2.12 -9.08
CA LEU A 62 6.72 3.25 -8.17
C LEU A 62 7.48 3.04 -6.86
N VAL A 63 7.34 1.85 -6.28
CA VAL A 63 8.04 1.47 -5.03
C VAL A 63 9.55 1.53 -5.23
N GLU A 64 10.07 1.03 -6.35
CA GLU A 64 11.49 1.12 -6.70
C GLU A 64 11.94 2.58 -6.83
N ALA A 65 11.17 3.43 -7.50
CA ALA A 65 11.50 4.85 -7.68
C ALA A 65 11.60 5.57 -6.33
N ILE A 66 10.66 5.35 -5.42
CA ILE A 66 10.66 5.95 -4.08
C ILE A 66 11.87 5.44 -3.27
N ASN A 67 12.12 4.13 -3.29
CA ASN A 67 13.27 3.54 -2.59
C ASN A 67 14.60 4.03 -3.17
N TYR A 68 14.69 4.19 -4.49
CA TYR A 68 15.86 4.77 -5.13
C TYR A 68 16.10 6.20 -4.66
N CYS A 69 15.05 7.02 -4.61
CA CYS A 69 15.17 8.41 -4.10
C CYS A 69 15.66 8.43 -2.65
N LYS A 70 15.17 7.58 -1.78
CA LYS A 70 15.62 7.46 -0.38
C LYS A 70 17.11 7.06 -0.29
N ASN A 71 17.48 5.99 -0.98
CA ASN A 71 18.81 5.38 -0.87
C ASN A 71 19.91 6.24 -1.51
N LYS A 72 19.56 7.02 -2.53
CA LYS A 72 20.48 7.89 -3.26
C LYS A 72 20.37 9.36 -2.89
N HIS A 73 19.57 9.68 -1.87
CA HIS A 73 19.32 11.05 -1.41
C HIS A 73 18.95 12.00 -2.57
N VAL A 74 18.04 11.54 -3.44
CA VAL A 74 17.56 12.33 -4.57
C VAL A 74 16.72 13.50 -4.07
N ASN A 75 16.96 14.69 -4.59
CA ASN A 75 16.29 15.90 -4.10
C ASN A 75 14.84 16.02 -4.57
N VAL A 76 14.55 15.58 -5.80
CA VAL A 76 13.23 15.81 -6.44
C VAL A 76 12.75 14.59 -7.21
N MET A 77 11.48 14.25 -7.05
CA MET A 77 10.75 13.35 -7.94
C MET A 77 9.87 14.18 -8.88
N LEU A 78 10.09 14.04 -10.18
CA LEU A 78 9.35 14.72 -11.24
C LEU A 78 8.28 13.79 -11.80
N VAL A 79 7.03 14.27 -11.85
CA VAL A 79 5.86 13.50 -12.30
C VAL A 79 4.98 14.40 -13.17
N SER A 80 4.37 13.86 -14.22
CA SER A 80 3.54 14.63 -15.13
C SER A 80 2.25 15.15 -14.49
N GLU A 81 1.57 14.33 -13.71
CA GLU A 81 0.32 14.68 -13.02
C GLU A 81 0.06 13.82 -11.79
N LEU A 82 -0.80 14.30 -10.90
CA LEU A 82 -1.15 13.65 -9.64
C LEU A 82 -1.68 12.22 -9.80
N SER A 83 -2.43 11.97 -10.86
CA SER A 83 -3.03 10.65 -11.16
C SER A 83 -1.99 9.54 -11.38
N ARG A 84 -0.73 9.89 -11.60
CA ARG A 84 0.36 8.92 -11.74
C ARG A 84 0.76 8.31 -10.39
N LEU A 85 0.53 9.02 -9.28
CA LEU A 85 0.96 8.62 -7.93
C LEU A 85 0.00 7.66 -7.22
N GLY A 86 -1.27 7.60 -7.63
CA GLY A 86 -2.25 6.72 -7.01
C GLY A 86 -3.56 6.68 -7.80
N ARG A 87 -4.41 5.71 -7.51
CA ARG A 87 -5.74 5.55 -8.12
C ARG A 87 -6.86 6.28 -7.36
N ASN A 88 -6.61 6.62 -6.13
CA ASN A 88 -7.54 7.30 -5.23
C ASN A 88 -6.78 8.27 -4.33
N ALA A 89 -7.53 9.13 -3.64
CA ALA A 89 -6.96 10.16 -2.77
C ALA A 89 -6.08 9.58 -1.65
N PHE A 90 -6.44 8.41 -1.12
CA PHE A 90 -5.67 7.76 -0.05
C PHE A 90 -4.27 7.32 -0.51
N GLU A 91 -4.16 6.68 -1.68
CA GLU A 91 -2.88 6.24 -2.23
C GLU A 91 -1.98 7.41 -2.61
N VAL A 92 -2.56 8.45 -3.23
CA VAL A 92 -1.83 9.69 -3.52
C VAL A 92 -1.32 10.33 -2.25
N LEU A 93 -2.18 10.47 -1.23
CA LEU A 93 -1.81 11.03 0.07
C LEU A 93 -0.68 10.25 0.74
N SER A 94 -0.76 8.90 0.69
CA SER A 94 0.29 8.03 1.25
C SER A 94 1.64 8.28 0.58
N THR A 95 1.67 8.31 -0.76
CA THR A 95 2.87 8.59 -1.54
C THR A 95 3.43 9.98 -1.26
N VAL A 96 2.57 11.01 -1.25
CA VAL A 96 2.99 12.40 -0.96
C VAL A 96 3.56 12.54 0.45
N LYS A 97 2.92 11.93 1.45
CA LYS A 97 3.43 11.91 2.83
C LYS A 97 4.79 11.20 2.91
N GLU A 98 4.93 10.06 2.27
CA GLU A 98 6.18 9.30 2.25
C GLU A 98 7.33 10.10 1.64
N LEU A 99 7.11 10.81 0.54
CA LEU A 99 8.10 11.69 -0.07
C LEU A 99 8.44 12.85 0.86
N LYS A 100 7.43 13.49 1.46
CA LYS A 100 7.61 14.60 2.41
C LYS A 100 8.43 14.19 3.62
N ASP A 101 8.10 13.06 4.24
CA ASP A 101 8.75 12.56 5.45
C ASP A 101 10.23 12.19 5.22
N ASN A 102 10.58 11.86 3.96
CA ASN A 102 11.95 11.61 3.53
C ASN A 102 12.65 12.85 2.91
N CYS A 103 12.05 14.04 3.04
CA CYS A 103 12.60 15.29 2.49
C CYS A 103 12.84 15.26 0.97
N ILE A 104 12.08 14.42 0.24
CA ILE A 104 12.12 14.34 -1.22
C ILE A 104 11.05 15.28 -1.77
N ASN A 105 11.47 16.29 -2.55
CA ASN A 105 10.52 17.17 -3.20
C ASN A 105 9.75 16.40 -4.29
N LEU A 106 8.47 16.71 -4.43
CA LEU A 106 7.63 16.24 -5.53
C LEU A 106 7.29 17.44 -6.40
N TYR A 107 7.54 17.35 -7.69
CA TYR A 107 7.07 18.30 -8.67
C TYR A 107 6.04 17.65 -9.59
N LEU A 108 4.88 18.26 -9.70
CA LEU A 108 3.77 17.87 -10.59
C LEU A 108 3.66 18.90 -11.71
N GLN A 109 3.98 18.46 -12.94
CA GLN A 109 4.10 19.38 -14.09
C GLN A 109 2.75 19.98 -14.48
N LYS A 110 1.70 19.18 -14.57
CA LYS A 110 0.38 19.64 -14.99
C LYS A 110 -0.25 20.61 -14.00
N GLU A 111 -0.09 20.34 -12.73
CA GLU A 111 -0.58 21.17 -11.65
C GLU A 111 0.38 22.32 -11.31
N GLN A 112 1.58 22.36 -11.90
CA GLN A 112 2.66 23.27 -11.58
C GLN A 112 2.92 23.38 -10.06
N PHE A 113 2.86 22.24 -9.40
CA PHE A 113 2.90 22.11 -7.96
C PHE A 113 4.24 21.58 -7.51
N SER A 114 4.77 22.17 -6.44
CA SER A 114 5.96 21.68 -5.74
C SER A 114 5.67 21.49 -4.26
N LEU A 115 6.10 20.35 -3.71
CA LEU A 115 5.84 19.99 -2.31
C LEU A 115 6.59 20.89 -1.34
N PHE A 116 7.82 21.28 -1.71
CA PHE A 116 8.66 22.21 -0.95
C PHE A 116 8.96 23.45 -1.79
N ASP A 117 9.06 24.59 -1.12
CA ASP A 117 9.51 25.84 -1.70
C ASP A 117 11.02 25.84 -1.97
N LYS A 118 11.51 26.92 -2.57
CA LYS A 118 12.94 27.11 -2.85
C LYS A 118 13.81 27.05 -1.59
N ASP A 119 13.26 27.46 -0.46
CA ASP A 119 13.91 27.47 0.86
C ASP A 119 13.87 26.11 1.57
N GLY A 120 13.31 25.06 0.94
CA GLY A 120 13.16 23.73 1.52
C GLY A 120 12.04 23.61 2.56
N LYS A 121 11.20 24.63 2.71
CA LYS A 121 10.03 24.58 3.57
C LYS A 121 8.82 23.99 2.81
N PRO A 122 7.90 23.28 3.49
CA PRO A 122 6.66 22.84 2.86
C PRO A 122 5.91 24.04 2.27
N SER A 123 5.55 23.96 0.99
CA SER A 123 4.81 25.05 0.33
C SER A 123 3.40 25.17 0.95
N LEU A 124 2.83 26.38 0.89
CA LEU A 124 1.46 26.61 1.37
C LEU A 124 0.45 25.68 0.68
N PHE A 125 0.63 25.46 -0.61
CA PHE A 125 -0.19 24.53 -1.39
C PHE A 125 -0.05 23.09 -0.94
N SER A 126 1.12 22.67 -0.44
CA SER A 126 1.33 21.32 0.07
C SER A 126 0.47 21.04 1.30
N ALA A 127 0.32 22.00 2.19
CA ALA A 127 -0.53 21.89 3.37
C ALA A 127 -2.02 21.76 2.98
N ILE A 128 -2.47 22.61 2.06
CA ILE A 128 -3.85 22.59 1.55
C ILE A 128 -4.12 21.26 0.81
N MET A 129 -3.22 20.83 -0.07
CA MET A 129 -3.37 19.58 -0.82
C MET A 129 -3.43 18.36 0.12
N ILE A 130 -2.56 18.29 1.11
CA ILE A 130 -2.55 17.18 2.09
C ILE A 130 -3.84 17.18 2.90
N ALA A 131 -4.33 18.34 3.33
CA ALA A 131 -5.59 18.46 4.05
C ALA A 131 -6.79 18.00 3.18
N THR A 132 -6.87 18.47 1.94
CA THR A 132 -7.92 18.08 0.98
C THR A 132 -7.88 16.58 0.67
N LEU A 133 -6.72 16.01 0.38
CA LEU A 133 -6.57 14.58 0.13
C LEU A 133 -6.92 13.74 1.36
N SER A 134 -6.59 14.22 2.56
CA SER A 134 -6.97 13.55 3.82
C SER A 134 -8.50 13.50 3.96
N THR A 135 -9.17 14.62 3.76
CA THR A 135 -10.65 14.70 3.82
C THR A 135 -11.30 13.80 2.75
N CYS A 136 -10.82 13.85 1.51
CA CYS A 136 -11.31 12.95 0.45
C CYS A 136 -11.13 11.47 0.83
N SER A 137 -10.00 11.12 1.43
CA SER A 137 -9.73 9.74 1.87
C SER A 137 -10.67 9.29 2.98
N GLU A 138 -11.03 10.16 3.89
CA GLU A 138 -12.03 9.89 4.94
C GLU A 138 -13.42 9.67 4.34
N LEU A 139 -13.85 10.56 3.45
CA LEU A 139 -15.13 10.42 2.73
C LEU A 139 -15.21 9.12 1.93
N GLU A 140 -14.15 8.73 1.24
CA GLU A 140 -14.10 7.45 0.53
C GLU A 140 -14.27 6.26 1.48
N ARG A 141 -13.61 6.27 2.65
CA ARG A 141 -13.76 5.22 3.68
C ARG A 141 -15.18 5.15 4.22
N GLU A 142 -15.80 6.29 4.51
CA GLU A 142 -17.19 6.36 4.96
C GLU A 142 -18.16 5.83 3.91
N ASN A 143 -17.97 6.19 2.65
CA ASN A 143 -18.79 5.69 1.55
C ASN A 143 -18.66 4.16 1.37
N ILE A 144 -17.46 3.61 1.53
CA ILE A 144 -17.23 2.16 1.50
C ILE A 144 -17.95 1.49 2.67
N LYS A 145 -17.79 2.03 3.88
CA LYS A 145 -18.47 1.53 5.09
C LYS A 145 -19.99 1.55 4.95
N TYR A 146 -20.53 2.64 4.41
CA TYR A 146 -21.96 2.76 4.15
C TYR A 146 -22.46 1.69 3.18
N ARG A 147 -21.78 1.50 2.03
CA ARG A 147 -22.13 0.47 1.04
C ARG A 147 -22.06 -0.95 1.61
N LEU A 148 -21.02 -1.26 2.40
CA LEU A 148 -20.88 -2.54 3.06
C LEU A 148 -22.00 -2.79 4.08
N ASN A 149 -22.35 -1.80 4.88
CA ASN A 149 -23.44 -1.90 5.86
C ASN A 149 -24.82 -2.07 5.17
N SER A 150 -25.06 -1.30 4.10
CA SER A 150 -26.28 -1.42 3.30
C SER A 150 -26.39 -2.82 2.65
N GLY A 151 -25.31 -3.31 2.06
CA GLY A 151 -25.27 -4.67 1.50
C GLY A 151 -25.48 -5.76 2.56
N ARG A 152 -24.90 -5.60 3.77
CA ARG A 152 -25.14 -6.49 4.91
C ARG A 152 -26.61 -6.49 5.33
N ALA A 153 -27.20 -5.31 5.45
CA ALA A 153 -28.61 -5.17 5.84
C ALA A 153 -29.55 -5.83 4.82
N GLN A 154 -29.25 -5.65 3.53
CA GLN A 154 -29.98 -6.32 2.45
C GLN A 154 -29.83 -7.85 2.49
N TYR A 155 -28.60 -8.35 2.71
CA TYR A 155 -28.33 -9.78 2.84
C TYR A 155 -29.10 -10.41 3.99
N ILE A 156 -29.13 -9.75 5.17
CA ILE A 156 -29.89 -10.21 6.34
C ILE A 156 -31.40 -10.20 6.04
N ARG A 157 -31.90 -9.14 5.38
CA ARG A 157 -33.32 -9.01 5.01
C ARG A 157 -33.78 -10.11 4.07
N ASN A 158 -32.88 -10.59 3.21
CA ASN A 158 -33.09 -11.72 2.29
C ASN A 158 -32.88 -13.09 2.97
N GLY A 159 -32.87 -13.17 4.31
CA GLY A 159 -32.72 -14.43 5.07
C GLY A 159 -31.26 -14.88 5.25
N GLY A 160 -30.28 -14.11 4.79
CA GLY A 160 -28.88 -14.42 4.97
C GLY A 160 -28.43 -14.30 6.43
N LYS A 161 -27.51 -15.15 6.86
CA LYS A 161 -26.93 -15.12 8.21
C LYS A 161 -25.47 -14.74 8.14
N LEU A 162 -25.09 -13.70 8.92
CA LEU A 162 -23.71 -13.28 9.04
C LEU A 162 -22.96 -14.17 10.05
N GLY A 163 -21.65 -14.23 9.87
CA GLY A 163 -20.78 -15.00 10.74
C GLY A 163 -20.42 -16.38 10.19
N ARG A 164 -19.83 -17.20 11.06
CA ARG A 164 -19.38 -18.54 10.69
C ARG A 164 -20.60 -19.45 10.45
N LYS A 165 -20.59 -20.19 9.35
CA LYS A 165 -21.66 -21.18 9.06
C LYS A 165 -21.75 -22.20 10.18
N LYS A 166 -22.98 -22.50 10.61
CA LYS A 166 -23.25 -23.55 11.63
C LYS A 166 -22.62 -24.86 11.13
N GLY A 167 -21.89 -25.55 11.99
CA GLY A 167 -21.20 -26.81 11.62
C GLY A 167 -19.86 -26.64 10.90
N SER A 168 -19.44 -25.41 10.56
CA SER A 168 -18.11 -25.16 9.97
C SER A 168 -17.01 -25.25 11.03
N VAL A 169 -16.79 -26.43 11.57
CA VAL A 169 -15.68 -26.79 12.47
C VAL A 169 -14.67 -27.62 11.70
N LYS A 170 -13.38 -27.43 12.02
CA LYS A 170 -12.33 -28.27 11.46
C LYS A 170 -12.57 -29.72 11.89
N THR A 171 -12.39 -30.65 10.97
CA THR A 171 -12.45 -32.08 11.30
C THR A 171 -11.31 -32.45 12.25
N THR A 172 -11.46 -33.59 12.95
CA THR A 172 -10.42 -34.10 13.87
C THR A 172 -9.08 -34.27 13.16
N GLU A 173 -9.11 -34.79 11.92
CA GLU A 173 -7.93 -34.97 11.09
C GLU A 173 -7.24 -33.62 10.75
N GLN A 174 -8.03 -32.62 10.38
CA GLN A 174 -7.49 -31.27 10.10
C GLN A 174 -6.87 -30.63 11.35
N LYS A 175 -7.45 -30.87 12.54
CA LYS A 175 -6.89 -30.40 13.80
C LYS A 175 -5.62 -31.18 14.17
N GLU A 176 -5.57 -32.48 13.91
CA GLU A 176 -4.39 -33.31 14.16
C GLU A 176 -3.19 -32.83 13.35
N VAL A 177 -3.40 -32.53 12.07
CA VAL A 177 -2.35 -31.97 11.21
C VAL A 177 -1.92 -30.58 11.71
N GLN A 178 -2.89 -29.69 11.98
CA GLN A 178 -2.62 -28.31 12.40
C GLN A 178 -1.90 -28.22 13.74
N TYR A 179 -2.26 -29.08 14.70
CA TYR A 179 -1.76 -29.05 16.08
C TYR A 179 -0.86 -30.25 16.39
N LYS A 180 -0.21 -30.81 15.38
CA LYS A 180 0.66 -31.99 15.50
C LYS A 180 1.68 -31.86 16.63
N GLU A 181 2.35 -30.74 16.75
CA GLU A 181 3.33 -30.50 17.81
C GLU A 181 2.69 -30.44 19.21
N VAL A 182 1.54 -29.75 19.33
CA VAL A 182 0.80 -29.68 20.59
C VAL A 182 0.42 -31.07 21.06
N LEU A 183 -0.14 -31.87 20.16
CA LEU A 183 -0.54 -33.24 20.47
C LEU A 183 0.66 -34.14 20.80
N ALA A 184 1.80 -33.94 20.14
CA ALA A 184 3.02 -34.69 20.45
C ALA A 184 3.52 -34.40 21.85
N TYR A 185 3.52 -33.15 22.33
CA TYR A 185 3.90 -32.79 23.69
C TYR A 185 2.91 -33.31 24.73
N LEU A 186 1.60 -33.21 24.45
CA LEU A 186 0.58 -33.75 25.34
C LEU A 186 0.67 -35.28 25.48
N ARG A 187 0.90 -36.01 24.37
CA ARG A 187 1.09 -37.48 24.37
C ARG A 187 2.37 -37.91 25.14
N LYS A 188 3.38 -37.01 25.19
CA LYS A 188 4.59 -37.20 26.02
C LYS A 188 4.40 -36.88 27.51
N GLY A 189 3.19 -36.50 27.95
CA GLY A 189 2.85 -36.22 29.32
C GLY A 189 3.19 -34.79 29.80
N TYR A 190 3.53 -33.86 28.88
CA TYR A 190 3.76 -32.48 29.27
C TYR A 190 2.48 -31.80 29.75
N SER A 191 2.61 -30.97 30.80
CA SER A 191 1.45 -30.23 31.30
C SER A 191 0.93 -29.22 30.29
N VAL A 192 -0.38 -28.89 30.37
CA VAL A 192 -1.03 -27.90 29.49
C VAL A 192 -0.27 -26.56 29.46
N ARG A 193 0.23 -26.09 30.60
CA ARG A 193 0.97 -24.83 30.70
C ARG A 193 2.31 -24.90 30.00
N ILE A 194 3.04 -25.99 30.15
CA ILE A 194 4.34 -26.20 29.52
C ILE A 194 4.16 -26.33 27.99
N THR A 195 3.21 -27.18 27.58
CA THR A 195 2.88 -27.35 26.16
C THR A 195 2.49 -26.02 25.50
N ALA A 196 1.64 -25.22 26.14
CA ALA A 196 1.24 -23.90 25.66
C ALA A 196 2.44 -22.99 25.44
N LYS A 197 3.40 -22.98 26.39
CA LYS A 197 4.60 -22.16 26.29
C LYS A 197 5.54 -22.64 25.19
N LEU A 198 5.72 -23.95 25.02
CA LEU A 198 6.61 -24.53 24.00
C LEU A 198 6.08 -24.36 22.58
N THR A 199 4.76 -24.46 22.39
CA THR A 199 4.12 -24.39 21.07
C THR A 199 3.55 -23.02 20.71
N ASN A 200 3.68 -22.03 21.61
CA ASN A 200 3.10 -20.69 21.47
C ASN A 200 1.57 -20.70 21.18
N VAL A 201 0.86 -21.68 21.74
CA VAL A 201 -0.59 -21.83 21.62
C VAL A 201 -1.23 -21.53 22.97
N SER A 202 -2.40 -20.86 22.96
CA SER A 202 -3.09 -20.51 24.22
C SER A 202 -3.41 -21.75 25.07
N THR A 203 -3.32 -21.63 26.40
CA THR A 203 -3.63 -22.69 27.34
C THR A 203 -5.06 -23.25 27.17
N SER A 204 -6.02 -22.37 26.85
CA SER A 204 -7.41 -22.77 26.57
C SER A 204 -7.53 -23.66 25.32
N THR A 205 -6.75 -23.36 24.28
CA THR A 205 -6.70 -24.19 23.08
C THR A 205 -6.05 -25.54 23.38
N VAL A 206 -4.94 -25.55 24.10
CA VAL A 206 -4.24 -26.80 24.49
C VAL A 206 -5.14 -27.67 25.36
N GLN A 207 -5.85 -27.07 26.34
CA GLN A 207 -6.80 -27.81 27.20
C GLN A 207 -7.92 -28.42 26.39
N ARG A 208 -8.51 -27.66 25.44
CA ARG A 208 -9.56 -28.16 24.55
C ARG A 208 -9.09 -29.34 23.69
N LEU A 209 -7.88 -29.25 23.14
CA LEU A 209 -7.27 -30.32 22.36
C LEU A 209 -7.01 -31.55 23.23
N LYS A 210 -6.52 -31.37 24.45
CA LYS A 210 -6.31 -32.47 25.42
C LYS A 210 -7.61 -33.24 25.65
N THR A 211 -8.72 -32.54 25.89
CA THR A 211 -10.04 -33.15 26.09
C THR A 211 -10.57 -33.80 24.81
N GLU A 212 -10.46 -33.11 23.68
CA GLU A 212 -11.00 -33.58 22.39
C GLU A 212 -10.30 -34.86 21.88
N PHE A 213 -8.99 -34.96 22.09
CA PHE A 213 -8.17 -36.12 21.70
C PHE A 213 -8.00 -37.15 22.84
N SER A 214 -8.76 -37.02 23.94
CA SER A 214 -8.75 -37.94 25.09
C SER A 214 -7.33 -38.26 25.62
N ILE A 215 -6.46 -37.28 25.66
CA ILE A 215 -5.09 -37.41 26.15
C ILE A 215 -5.13 -37.14 27.69
N PHE A 216 -4.92 -38.17 28.48
CA PHE A 216 -4.98 -38.14 29.97
C PHE A 216 -3.63 -37.85 30.61
#